data_ceac90d72fdb9c320d8df2ecd2ce3a9d
#
_entry.id   ceac90d72fdb9c320d8df2ecd2ce3a9d
#
_cell.length_a   1.000
_cell.length_b   1.000
_cell.length_c   1.000
_cell.angle_alpha   90.00
_cell.angle_beta   90.00
_cell.angle_gamma   90.00
#
_symmetry.space_group_name_H-M   'P 1'
#
loop_
_entity.id
_entity.type
_entity.pdbx_description
1 polymer ?
#
loop_
_entity_poly.entity_id
_entity_poly.type
_entity_poly.pdbx_seq_one_letter_code
_entity_poly.pdbx_strand_id
1 'polypeptide(L)'
;VNIRYHLGFERMVKAAILQFKEMGLETVIYRHSLHAVNRRNQFRSGFTGGIANPQFDYDHRQDSALFMDSDFVKRKLRAMQTSYDEYEELAAVHGGPAVIETFGETPFSPVSKPESWNFTEAQQKLQLELDNESSQITNRYIKGDERSFTIIAYPVPAIGGKFPEIFREIVKINTLDYKKYQTIQQTIIDTLDTCEWVEVKGKGDNETDMLIHLHTLTDPKKQTNFENCVADVNIPVGEVFTSPVLAGTGG
;
A
#
# COMPACT_ATOMS: atom_id res chain seq x y z
N VAL A 1 9.26 -5.43 12.31
CA VAL A 1 7.97 -5.30 11.60
C VAL A 1 7.24 -4.07 12.08
N ASN A 2 6.67 -3.32 11.14
CA ASN A 2 5.94 -2.09 11.40
C ASN A 2 4.43 -2.36 11.28
N ILE A 3 3.74 -2.47 12.42
CA ILE A 3 2.28 -2.71 12.46
C ILE A 3 1.55 -1.37 12.37
N ARG A 4 0.70 -1.22 11.35
CA ARG A 4 -0.17 -0.05 11.16
C ARG A 4 -1.63 -0.47 11.29
N TYR A 5 -2.42 0.27 12.09
CA TYR A 5 -3.80 -0.10 12.33
C TYR A 5 -4.70 1.10 12.66
N HIS A 6 -5.99 0.89 12.53
CA HIS A 6 -7.04 1.82 12.96
C HIS A 6 -7.57 1.49 14.36
N LEU A 7 -8.12 2.49 15.03
CA LEU A 7 -8.75 2.35 16.34
C LEU A 7 -9.81 1.22 16.33
N GLY A 8 -9.82 0.40 17.37
CA GLY A 8 -10.75 -0.72 17.51
C GLY A 8 -10.16 -2.09 17.21
N PHE A 9 -8.95 -2.15 16.62
CA PHE A 9 -8.27 -3.40 16.26
C PHE A 9 -7.17 -3.83 17.24
N GLU A 10 -7.13 -3.26 18.44
CA GLU A 10 -6.08 -3.48 19.44
C GLU A 10 -5.92 -4.95 19.86
N ARG A 11 -7.02 -5.73 19.86
CA ARG A 11 -6.95 -7.17 20.14
C ARG A 11 -6.22 -7.95 19.06
N MET A 12 -6.45 -7.59 17.80
CA MET A 12 -5.76 -8.19 16.65
C MET A 12 -4.28 -7.81 16.65
N VAL A 13 -3.98 -6.54 16.92
CA VAL A 13 -2.60 -6.05 17.05
C VAL A 13 -1.87 -6.81 18.16
N LYS A 14 -2.49 -7.02 19.32
CA LYS A 14 -1.90 -7.82 20.40
C LYS A 14 -1.59 -9.25 19.96
N ALA A 15 -2.50 -9.88 19.24
CA ALA A 15 -2.26 -11.22 18.70
C ALA A 15 -1.12 -11.24 17.68
N ALA A 16 -1.09 -10.26 16.76
CA ALA A 16 -0.03 -10.10 15.76
C ALA A 16 1.35 -9.90 16.42
N ILE A 17 1.45 -9.06 17.45
CA ILE A 17 2.70 -8.85 18.21
C ILE A 17 3.21 -10.17 18.79
N LEU A 18 2.34 -11.00 19.37
CA LEU A 18 2.73 -12.28 19.93
C LEU A 18 3.23 -13.25 18.86
N GLN A 19 2.54 -13.31 17.70
CA GLN A 19 2.95 -14.15 16.59
C GLN A 19 4.29 -13.69 15.99
N PHE A 20 4.48 -12.40 15.75
CA PHE A 20 5.76 -11.87 15.28
C PHE A 20 6.91 -12.14 16.25
N LYS A 21 6.64 -12.03 17.57
CA LYS A 21 7.63 -12.40 18.58
C LYS A 21 8.02 -13.88 18.52
N GLU A 22 7.06 -14.78 18.32
CA GLU A 22 7.32 -16.23 18.15
C GLU A 22 8.16 -16.50 16.89
N MET A 23 8.04 -15.66 15.86
CA MET A 23 8.86 -15.69 14.64
C MET A 23 10.24 -15.05 14.83
N GLY A 24 10.57 -14.52 16.01
CA GLY A 24 11.81 -13.82 16.28
C GLY A 24 11.86 -12.38 15.76
N LEU A 25 10.72 -11.78 15.47
CA LEU A 25 10.60 -10.43 14.93
C LEU A 25 10.18 -9.42 16.02
N GLU A 26 10.87 -8.30 16.08
CA GLU A 26 10.48 -7.14 16.88
C GLU A 26 9.44 -6.30 16.16
N THR A 27 8.53 -5.68 16.92
CA THR A 27 7.42 -4.92 16.35
C THR A 27 7.42 -3.47 16.80
N VAL A 28 7.17 -2.57 15.85
CA VAL A 28 6.87 -1.15 16.08
C VAL A 28 5.43 -0.90 15.68
N ILE A 29 4.68 -0.17 16.49
CA ILE A 29 3.24 -0.03 16.32
C ILE A 29 2.88 1.42 16.00
N TYR A 30 2.13 1.59 14.91
CA TYR A 30 1.59 2.88 14.50
C TYR A 30 0.06 2.82 14.45
N ARG A 31 -0.58 3.64 15.25
CA ARG A 31 -2.02 3.86 15.13
C ARG A 31 -2.27 5.10 14.26
N HIS A 32 -3.10 4.95 13.23
CA HIS A 32 -3.55 6.10 12.47
C HIS A 32 -4.35 7.05 13.36
N SER A 33 -3.96 8.31 13.38
CA SER A 33 -4.81 9.36 13.92
C SER A 33 -5.93 9.61 12.90
N LEU A 34 -7.16 9.70 13.37
CA LEU A 34 -8.32 10.09 12.57
C LEU A 34 -8.27 11.57 12.15
N HIS A 35 -7.20 12.28 12.50
CA HIS A 35 -7.03 13.69 12.15
C HIS A 35 -6.06 13.85 11.03
N ALA A 36 -6.56 14.42 10.02
CA ALA A 36 -5.91 14.86 8.84
C ALA A 36 -4.71 15.76 9.08
N VAL A 37 -4.87 16.75 9.91
CA VAL A 37 -3.87 17.78 10.20
C VAL A 37 -2.55 17.20 10.71
N ASN A 38 -2.57 16.00 11.25
CA ASN A 38 -1.41 15.36 11.85
C ASN A 38 -1.04 14.01 11.25
N ARG A 39 -1.55 13.69 10.10
CA ARG A 39 -1.24 12.43 9.42
C ARG A 39 0.26 12.21 9.21
N ARG A 40 1.06 13.29 9.16
CA ARG A 40 2.52 13.25 9.05
C ARG A 40 3.25 13.42 10.39
N ASN A 41 2.56 13.85 11.45
CA ASN A 41 3.12 14.02 12.79
C ASN A 41 2.71 12.87 13.71
N GLN A 42 3.01 11.66 13.31
CA GLN A 42 2.69 10.43 14.05
C GLN A 42 3.34 10.38 15.46
N PHE A 43 4.20 11.32 15.79
CA PHE A 43 4.93 11.38 17.06
C PHE A 43 4.35 12.36 18.08
N ARG A 44 3.28 13.08 17.78
CA ARG A 44 2.61 13.92 18.78
C ARG A 44 1.60 13.10 19.55
N SER A 45 2.00 12.61 20.71
CA SER A 45 1.07 12.15 21.74
C SER A 45 0.11 13.28 22.11
N GLY A 46 -1.18 12.99 22.20
CA GLY A 46 -2.19 13.94 22.65
C GLY A 46 -3.10 14.54 21.57
N PHE A 47 -2.86 14.31 20.31
CA PHE A 47 -3.76 14.74 19.23
C PHE A 47 -4.78 13.65 18.86
N THR A 48 -5.52 13.19 19.83
CA THR A 48 -6.52 12.12 19.67
C THR A 48 -7.91 12.66 19.96
N GLY A 49 -8.27 13.77 19.46
CA GLY A 49 -9.48 14.35 20.00
C GLY A 49 -10.47 14.96 19.05
N GLY A 50 -10.29 14.93 17.79
CA GLY A 50 -11.27 15.58 16.96
C GLY A 50 -12.05 14.61 16.08
N ILE A 51 -13.15 15.06 15.58
CA ILE A 51 -13.97 14.36 14.60
C ILE A 51 -13.19 14.38 13.28
N ALA A 52 -13.03 13.21 12.66
CA ALA A 52 -12.46 13.13 11.31
C ALA A 52 -13.27 14.04 10.38
N ASN A 53 -12.59 15.00 9.78
CA ASN A 53 -13.17 15.87 8.78
C ASN A 53 -12.50 15.63 7.42
N PRO A 54 -13.08 14.75 6.57
CA PRO A 54 -12.50 14.44 5.28
C PRO A 54 -12.41 15.65 4.35
N GLN A 55 -13.30 16.62 4.49
CA GLN A 55 -13.21 17.86 3.72
C GLN A 55 -11.97 18.68 4.11
N PHE A 56 -11.66 18.74 5.39
CA PHE A 56 -10.46 19.43 5.88
C PHE A 56 -9.19 18.76 5.35
N ASP A 57 -9.15 17.44 5.35
CA ASP A 57 -8.06 16.65 4.73
C ASP A 57 -7.88 17.02 3.26
N TYR A 58 -8.97 17.06 2.54
CA TYR A 58 -8.96 17.39 1.13
C TYR A 58 -8.51 18.83 0.88
N ASP A 59 -9.00 19.78 1.66
CA ASP A 59 -8.64 21.20 1.53
C ASP A 59 -7.12 21.43 1.75
N HIS A 60 -6.50 20.69 2.66
CA HIS A 60 -5.11 20.84 3.07
C HIS A 60 -4.14 19.82 2.44
N ARG A 61 -4.57 19.06 1.43
CA ARG A 61 -3.76 17.99 0.79
C ARG A 61 -2.47 18.48 0.14
N GLN A 62 -2.43 19.76 -0.26
CA GLN A 62 -1.30 20.37 -0.95
C GLN A 62 -0.75 21.62 -0.25
N ASP A 63 -0.90 21.73 1.07
CA ASP A 63 -0.39 22.86 1.85
C ASP A 63 1.12 23.08 1.70
N SER A 64 1.85 22.04 1.34
CA SER A 64 3.27 22.17 1.02
C SER A 64 3.54 23.07 -0.19
N ALA A 65 2.52 23.43 -0.99
CA ALA A 65 2.64 24.44 -2.04
C ALA A 65 3.11 25.79 -1.52
N LEU A 66 2.86 26.10 -0.23
CA LEU A 66 3.33 27.32 0.42
C LEU A 66 4.88 27.46 0.48
N PHE A 67 5.59 26.33 0.46
CA PHE A 67 7.05 26.32 0.67
C PHE A 67 7.80 25.31 -0.21
N MET A 68 7.11 24.66 -1.16
CA MET A 68 7.71 23.69 -2.07
C MET A 68 8.57 24.41 -3.11
N ASP A 69 9.88 24.30 -2.96
CA ASP A 69 10.89 24.73 -3.91
C ASP A 69 11.99 23.66 -4.06
N SER A 70 12.92 23.88 -4.99
CA SER A 70 14.02 22.94 -5.24
C SER A 70 14.95 22.76 -4.03
N ASP A 71 15.13 23.80 -3.23
CA ASP A 71 15.98 23.75 -2.05
C ASP A 71 15.32 22.96 -0.91
N PHE A 72 14.00 23.07 -0.77
CA PHE A 72 13.24 22.22 0.15
C PHE A 72 13.37 20.74 -0.23
N VAL A 73 13.20 20.40 -1.51
CA VAL A 73 13.35 19.02 -2.01
C VAL A 73 14.74 18.49 -1.72
N LYS A 74 15.80 19.22 -2.06
CA LYS A 74 17.19 18.85 -1.79
C LYS A 74 17.49 18.64 -0.30
N ARG A 75 17.00 19.55 0.56
CA ARG A 75 17.18 19.41 2.01
C ARG A 75 16.49 18.17 2.55
N LYS A 76 15.29 17.90 2.07
CA LYS A 76 14.50 16.74 2.51
C LYS A 76 15.15 15.42 2.09
N LEU A 77 15.58 15.32 0.84
CA LEU A 77 16.30 14.15 0.32
C LEU A 77 17.64 13.94 1.06
N ARG A 78 18.40 15.01 1.32
CA ARG A 78 19.64 14.94 2.09
C ARG A 78 19.37 14.44 3.51
N ALA A 79 18.37 14.96 4.20
CA ALA A 79 18.03 14.51 5.55
C ALA A 79 17.65 13.04 5.57
N MET A 80 16.88 12.60 4.56
CA MET A 80 16.51 11.20 4.40
C MET A 80 17.72 10.31 4.14
N GLN A 81 18.60 10.70 3.22
CA GLN A 81 19.85 9.98 2.93
C GLN A 81 20.71 9.85 4.18
N THR A 82 20.96 10.96 4.91
CA THR A 82 21.74 10.93 6.15
C THR A 82 21.13 9.99 7.20
N SER A 83 19.81 9.98 7.33
CA SER A 83 19.15 9.07 8.28
C SER A 83 19.32 7.60 7.88
N TYR A 84 19.23 7.28 6.61
CA TYR A 84 19.47 5.91 6.15
C TYR A 84 20.93 5.48 6.27
N ASP A 85 21.88 6.38 6.00
CA ASP A 85 23.32 6.14 6.19
C ASP A 85 23.63 5.82 7.67
N GLU A 86 23.01 6.56 8.60
CA GLU A 86 23.21 6.37 10.05
C GLU A 86 22.59 5.07 10.56
N TYR A 87 21.46 4.63 9.98
CA TYR A 87 20.70 3.47 10.43
C TYR A 87 20.65 2.34 9.38
N GLU A 88 21.68 2.22 8.56
CA GLU A 88 21.74 1.24 7.47
C GLU A 88 21.50 -0.19 7.96
N GLU A 89 22.14 -0.60 9.06
CA GLU A 89 21.98 -1.95 9.63
C GLU A 89 20.53 -2.23 10.08
N LEU A 90 19.85 -1.23 10.64
CA LEU A 90 18.45 -1.37 11.03
C LEU A 90 17.52 -1.37 9.82
N ALA A 91 17.84 -0.62 8.78
CA ALA A 91 17.09 -0.60 7.54
C ALA A 91 17.19 -1.95 6.81
N ALA A 92 18.38 -2.55 6.77
CA ALA A 92 18.64 -3.84 6.13
C ALA A 92 17.83 -5.00 6.73
N VAL A 93 17.55 -4.95 8.04
CA VAL A 93 16.78 -6.01 8.73
C VAL A 93 15.29 -5.69 8.84
N HIS A 94 14.80 -4.69 8.09
CA HIS A 94 13.39 -4.30 8.14
C HIS A 94 12.50 -5.37 7.50
N GLY A 95 11.71 -6.07 8.31
CA GLY A 95 10.82 -7.14 7.85
C GLY A 95 9.57 -6.71 7.06
N GLY A 96 9.36 -5.41 6.93
CA GLY A 96 8.25 -4.83 6.18
C GLY A 96 7.05 -4.41 7.03
N PRO A 97 6.02 -3.82 6.39
CA PRO A 97 4.81 -3.38 7.08
C PRO A 97 3.79 -4.52 7.25
N ALA A 98 3.08 -4.50 8.37
CA ALA A 98 1.85 -5.26 8.59
C ALA A 98 0.70 -4.26 8.82
N VAL A 99 -0.26 -4.22 7.91
CA VAL A 99 -1.29 -3.19 7.87
C VAL A 99 -2.67 -3.77 8.06
N ILE A 100 -3.43 -3.22 9.00
CA ILE A 100 -4.86 -3.47 9.13
C ILE A 100 -5.58 -2.23 8.56
N GLU A 101 -6.12 -2.39 7.36
CA GLU A 101 -6.92 -1.37 6.68
C GLU A 101 -8.39 -1.46 7.06
N THR A 102 -9.15 -0.42 6.77
CA THR A 102 -10.59 -0.39 6.99
C THR A 102 -11.34 -0.02 5.72
N PHE A 103 -12.60 -0.46 5.66
CA PHE A 103 -13.54 -0.08 4.60
C PHE A 103 -14.95 0.04 5.16
N GLY A 104 -15.84 0.66 4.37
CA GLY A 104 -17.24 0.87 4.74
C GLY A 104 -17.46 2.12 5.58
N GLU A 105 -16.54 3.08 5.53
CA GLU A 105 -16.72 4.41 6.05
C GLU A 105 -17.85 5.13 5.32
N THR A 106 -18.41 6.16 5.98
CA THR A 106 -19.44 6.98 5.36
C THR A 106 -18.93 7.59 4.05
N PRO A 107 -19.65 7.41 2.92
CA PRO A 107 -19.24 7.97 1.65
C PRO A 107 -19.03 9.49 1.74
N PHE A 108 -17.96 9.96 1.13
CA PHE A 108 -17.59 11.35 1.11
C PHE A 108 -17.18 11.79 -0.30
N SER A 109 -17.77 12.88 -0.76
CA SER A 109 -17.40 13.54 -2.02
C SER A 109 -16.77 14.89 -1.71
N PRO A 110 -15.48 15.11 -1.99
CA PRO A 110 -14.82 16.36 -1.67
C PRO A 110 -15.30 17.49 -2.58
N VAL A 111 -15.36 18.71 -2.03
CA VAL A 111 -15.62 19.93 -2.76
C VAL A 111 -14.32 20.74 -2.84
N SER A 112 -13.88 21.05 -4.07
CA SER A 112 -12.73 21.95 -4.26
C SER A 112 -13.09 23.37 -3.86
N LYS A 113 -12.25 23.99 -3.05
CA LYS A 113 -12.40 25.36 -2.58
C LYS A 113 -11.30 26.24 -3.15
N PRO A 114 -11.62 27.49 -3.55
CA PRO A 114 -10.61 28.41 -4.08
C PRO A 114 -9.56 28.81 -3.06
N GLU A 115 -9.86 28.70 -1.77
CA GLU A 115 -8.94 28.99 -0.67
C GLU A 115 -7.91 27.90 -0.44
N SER A 116 -8.11 26.70 -0.99
CA SER A 116 -7.18 25.58 -0.85
C SER A 116 -5.91 25.81 -1.67
N TRP A 117 -4.76 25.54 -1.08
CA TRP A 117 -3.51 25.58 -1.81
C TRP A 117 -3.41 24.42 -2.81
N ASN A 118 -2.91 24.73 -4.00
CA ASN A 118 -2.67 23.76 -5.04
C ASN A 118 -1.26 23.94 -5.60
N PHE A 119 -0.62 22.84 -5.97
CA PHE A 119 0.68 22.88 -6.64
C PHE A 119 0.56 23.53 -8.02
N THR A 120 1.48 24.42 -8.32
CA THR A 120 1.78 24.84 -9.69
C THR A 120 2.38 23.65 -10.46
N GLU A 121 2.42 23.74 -11.79
CA GLU A 121 3.07 22.70 -12.63
C GLU A 121 4.53 22.45 -12.24
N ALA A 122 5.26 23.52 -11.91
CA ALA A 122 6.66 23.41 -11.45
C ALA A 122 6.73 22.65 -10.09
N GLN A 123 5.82 22.92 -9.18
CA GLN A 123 5.77 22.23 -7.90
C GLN A 123 5.29 20.78 -8.01
N GLN A 124 4.42 20.46 -8.97
CA GLN A 124 4.05 19.07 -9.27
C GLN A 124 5.27 18.27 -9.74
N LYS A 125 6.11 18.86 -10.60
CA LYS A 125 7.37 18.23 -11.03
C LYS A 125 8.32 18.00 -9.84
N LEU A 126 8.46 18.99 -8.96
CA LEU A 126 9.27 18.86 -7.74
C LEU A 126 8.73 17.78 -6.77
N GLN A 127 7.40 17.65 -6.68
CA GLN A 127 6.80 16.58 -5.87
C GLN A 127 7.10 15.20 -6.46
N LEU A 128 6.99 15.04 -7.79
CA LEU A 128 7.33 13.80 -8.48
C LEU A 128 8.82 13.45 -8.33
N GLU A 129 9.71 14.44 -8.45
CA GLU A 129 11.14 14.27 -8.18
C GLU A 129 11.38 13.79 -6.75
N LEU A 130 10.76 14.47 -5.77
CA LEU A 130 10.87 14.09 -4.36
C LEU A 130 10.39 12.67 -4.10
N ASP A 131 9.25 12.27 -4.65
CA ASP A 131 8.67 10.94 -4.45
C ASP A 131 9.54 9.86 -5.09
N ASN A 132 10.03 10.10 -6.31
CA ASN A 132 10.91 9.18 -7.04
C ASN A 132 12.25 8.99 -6.31
N GLU A 133 12.95 10.09 -6.02
CA GLU A 133 14.25 10.03 -5.34
C GLU A 133 14.13 9.43 -3.90
N SER A 134 13.04 9.75 -3.18
CA SER A 134 12.76 9.15 -1.88
C SER A 134 12.57 7.64 -1.98
N SER A 135 11.88 7.17 -3.01
CA SER A 135 11.69 5.75 -3.27
C SER A 135 13.01 5.06 -3.62
N GLN A 136 13.85 5.69 -4.44
CA GLN A 136 15.17 5.16 -4.79
C GLN A 136 16.08 5.07 -3.56
N ILE A 137 16.11 6.11 -2.71
CA ILE A 137 16.85 6.08 -1.45
C ILE A 137 16.34 4.91 -0.59
N THR A 138 15.03 4.80 -0.37
CA THR A 138 14.43 3.73 0.43
C THR A 138 14.83 2.34 -0.09
N ASN A 139 14.72 2.11 -1.39
CA ASN A 139 14.99 0.81 -2.00
C ASN A 139 16.47 0.42 -1.98
N ARG A 140 17.37 1.37 -1.83
CA ARG A 140 18.81 1.10 -1.66
C ARG A 140 19.12 0.45 -0.32
N TYR A 141 18.44 0.85 0.74
CA TYR A 141 18.67 0.38 2.12
C TYR A 141 17.69 -0.72 2.55
N ILE A 142 16.47 -0.67 2.06
CA ILE A 142 15.42 -1.66 2.34
C ILE A 142 15.12 -2.38 1.03
N LYS A 143 15.80 -3.49 0.82
CA LYS A 143 15.65 -4.27 -0.42
C LYS A 143 14.29 -4.94 -0.49
N GLY A 144 13.62 -4.79 -1.63
CA GLY A 144 12.28 -5.31 -1.84
C GLY A 144 12.18 -6.82 -1.74
N ASP A 145 13.19 -7.53 -2.25
CA ASP A 145 13.31 -8.98 -2.26
C ASP A 145 13.70 -9.62 -0.91
N GLU A 146 14.15 -8.79 0.04
CA GLU A 146 14.53 -9.25 1.40
C GLU A 146 13.47 -8.91 2.46
N ARG A 147 12.34 -8.31 2.06
CA ARG A 147 11.23 -7.94 2.94
C ARG A 147 9.92 -8.47 2.39
N SER A 148 8.93 -8.54 3.27
CA SER A 148 7.55 -8.83 2.90
C SER A 148 6.63 -7.72 3.38
N PHE A 149 5.41 -7.68 2.89
CA PHE A 149 4.34 -6.89 3.49
C PHE A 149 3.10 -7.75 3.72
N THR A 150 2.28 -7.32 4.66
CA THR A 150 0.98 -7.94 4.91
C THR A 150 -0.07 -6.85 5.03
N ILE A 151 -1.11 -6.93 4.22
CA ILE A 151 -2.27 -6.03 4.29
C ILE A 151 -3.51 -6.87 4.47
N ILE A 152 -4.32 -6.54 5.49
CA ILE A 152 -5.61 -7.17 5.75
C ILE A 152 -6.65 -6.08 5.98
N ALA A 153 -7.83 -6.21 5.37
CA ALA A 153 -8.88 -5.22 5.49
C ALA A 153 -10.10 -5.75 6.25
N TYR A 154 -10.69 -4.87 7.06
CA TYR A 154 -11.91 -5.16 7.82
C TYR A 154 -12.92 -4.02 7.71
N PRO A 155 -14.23 -4.33 7.76
CA PRO A 155 -15.25 -3.31 7.78
C PRO A 155 -15.26 -2.52 9.09
N VAL A 156 -15.71 -1.27 9.02
CA VAL A 156 -16.00 -0.45 10.21
C VAL A 156 -17.49 -0.41 10.49
N PRO A 157 -17.94 -0.13 11.75
CA PRO A 157 -19.36 -0.06 12.09
C PRO A 157 -20.18 0.93 11.26
N ALA A 158 -19.54 1.95 10.70
CA ALA A 158 -20.18 2.94 9.81
C ALA A 158 -20.77 2.33 8.52
N ILE A 159 -20.38 1.09 8.15
CA ILE A 159 -20.97 0.36 7.03
C ILE A 159 -22.47 0.08 7.23
N GLY A 160 -22.99 0.19 8.47
CA GLY A 160 -24.39 0.11 8.79
C GLY A 160 -24.81 -1.13 9.57
N GLY A 161 -26.14 -1.37 9.66
CA GLY A 161 -26.74 -2.40 10.52
C GLY A 161 -26.29 -3.85 10.23
N LYS A 162 -25.76 -4.12 9.02
CA LYS A 162 -25.21 -5.43 8.64
C LYS A 162 -23.73 -5.60 9.04
N PHE A 163 -23.13 -4.65 9.74
CA PHE A 163 -21.73 -4.72 10.15
C PHE A 163 -21.33 -6.06 10.76
N PRO A 164 -22.07 -6.63 11.77
CA PRO A 164 -21.65 -7.90 12.41
C PRO A 164 -21.66 -9.09 11.44
N GLU A 165 -22.57 -9.08 10.47
CA GLU A 165 -22.66 -10.13 9.43
C GLU A 165 -21.49 -10.03 8.46
N ILE A 166 -21.25 -8.82 7.91
CA ILE A 166 -20.15 -8.53 6.99
C ILE A 166 -18.82 -8.84 7.66
N PHE A 167 -18.63 -8.41 8.91
CA PHE A 167 -17.38 -8.67 9.65
C PHE A 167 -17.09 -10.18 9.77
N ARG A 168 -18.12 -10.99 10.10
CA ARG A 168 -17.94 -12.45 10.16
C ARG A 168 -17.58 -13.08 8.83
N GLU A 169 -18.19 -12.62 7.73
CA GLU A 169 -17.85 -13.12 6.39
C GLU A 169 -16.42 -12.73 6.00
N ILE A 170 -16.01 -11.50 6.29
CA ILE A 170 -14.62 -11.05 6.07
C ILE A 170 -13.62 -11.89 6.87
N VAL A 171 -13.92 -12.21 8.14
CA VAL A 171 -13.06 -13.12 8.93
C VAL A 171 -12.92 -14.48 8.25
N LYS A 172 -14.01 -15.05 7.73
CA LYS A 172 -13.94 -16.32 7.01
C LYS A 172 -13.09 -16.24 5.74
N ILE A 173 -13.26 -15.18 4.96
CA ILE A 173 -12.48 -14.93 3.74
C ILE A 173 -10.99 -14.75 4.08
N ASN A 174 -10.69 -14.04 5.14
CA ASN A 174 -9.32 -13.77 5.58
C ASN A 174 -8.63 -14.98 6.25
N THR A 175 -9.37 -16.07 6.51
CA THR A 175 -8.85 -17.31 7.10
C THR A 175 -8.83 -18.48 6.11
N LEU A 176 -8.70 -18.19 4.82
CA LEU A 176 -8.60 -19.20 3.77
C LEU A 176 -7.32 -20.06 3.89
N ASP A 177 -7.40 -21.28 3.38
CA ASP A 177 -6.24 -22.17 3.25
C ASP A 177 -5.27 -21.61 2.19
N TYR A 178 -4.27 -20.88 2.63
CA TYR A 178 -3.29 -20.24 1.75
C TYR A 178 -2.52 -21.24 0.88
N LYS A 179 -2.25 -22.46 1.35
CA LYS A 179 -1.54 -23.49 0.57
C LYS A 179 -2.37 -23.96 -0.61
N LYS A 180 -3.66 -24.14 -0.40
CA LYS A 180 -4.59 -24.47 -1.47
C LYS A 180 -4.67 -23.35 -2.51
N TYR A 181 -4.76 -22.09 -2.05
CA TYR A 181 -4.77 -20.94 -2.95
C TYR A 181 -3.46 -20.79 -3.71
N GLN A 182 -2.31 -20.99 -3.07
CA GLN A 182 -1.02 -21.01 -3.74
C GLN A 182 -0.99 -22.00 -4.90
N THR A 183 -1.50 -23.21 -4.70
CA THR A 183 -1.57 -24.23 -5.76
C THR A 183 -2.46 -23.79 -6.92
N ILE A 184 -3.62 -23.21 -6.62
CA ILE A 184 -4.54 -22.70 -7.64
C ILE A 184 -3.89 -21.55 -8.42
N GLN A 185 -3.29 -20.60 -7.73
CA GLN A 185 -2.63 -19.45 -8.32
C GLN A 185 -1.43 -19.87 -9.18
N GLN A 186 -0.64 -20.84 -8.73
CA GLN A 186 0.46 -21.38 -9.54
C GLN A 186 -0.03 -22.00 -10.85
N THR A 187 -1.15 -22.71 -10.82
CA THR A 187 -1.77 -23.27 -12.05
C THR A 187 -2.19 -22.16 -13.03
N ILE A 188 -2.68 -21.03 -12.51
CA ILE A 188 -3.02 -19.86 -13.33
C ILE A 188 -1.74 -19.24 -13.92
N ILE A 189 -0.70 -19.06 -13.12
CA ILE A 189 0.60 -18.53 -13.55
C ILE A 189 1.20 -19.40 -14.64
N ASP A 190 1.28 -20.71 -14.41
CA ASP A 190 1.84 -21.66 -15.37
C ASP A 190 1.10 -21.63 -16.73
N THR A 191 -0.20 -21.35 -16.70
CA THR A 191 -1.00 -21.21 -17.91
C THR A 191 -0.72 -19.87 -18.61
N LEU A 192 -0.72 -18.77 -17.86
CA LEU A 192 -0.55 -17.43 -18.41
C LEU A 192 0.88 -17.16 -18.90
N ASP A 193 1.89 -17.77 -18.29
CA ASP A 193 3.29 -17.66 -18.73
C ASP A 193 3.55 -18.31 -20.12
N THR A 194 2.60 -19.10 -20.62
CA THR A 194 2.66 -19.61 -22.00
C THR A 194 2.08 -18.63 -23.02
N CYS A 195 1.52 -17.51 -22.58
CA CYS A 195 0.84 -16.53 -23.42
C CYS A 195 1.75 -15.35 -23.78
N GLU A 196 1.55 -14.77 -24.97
CA GLU A 196 2.19 -13.53 -25.39
C GLU A 196 1.35 -12.30 -25.00
N TRP A 197 0.06 -12.49 -24.82
CA TRP A 197 -0.90 -11.45 -24.47
C TRP A 197 -2.13 -12.01 -23.77
N VAL A 198 -2.84 -11.16 -23.07
CA VAL A 198 -4.12 -11.45 -22.43
C VAL A 198 -5.17 -10.49 -22.95
N GLU A 199 -6.28 -11.02 -23.46
CA GLU A 199 -7.44 -10.23 -23.90
C GLU A 199 -8.45 -10.14 -22.75
N VAL A 200 -8.89 -8.92 -22.43
CA VAL A 200 -9.91 -8.66 -21.41
C VAL A 200 -11.11 -7.99 -22.06
N LYS A 201 -12.24 -8.69 -22.07
CA LYS A 201 -13.51 -8.18 -22.62
C LYS A 201 -14.57 -8.02 -21.56
N GLY A 202 -15.22 -6.87 -21.58
CA GLY A 202 -16.40 -6.60 -20.76
C GLY A 202 -17.58 -7.50 -21.14
N LYS A 203 -18.55 -7.56 -20.23
CA LYS A 203 -19.80 -8.33 -20.43
C LYS A 203 -21.00 -7.46 -20.04
N GLY A 204 -22.11 -7.63 -20.77
CA GLY A 204 -23.31 -6.81 -20.59
C GLY A 204 -23.05 -5.37 -21.05
N ASP A 205 -23.35 -4.41 -20.20
CA ASP A 205 -23.17 -2.97 -20.48
C ASP A 205 -21.73 -2.49 -20.27
N ASN A 206 -20.80 -3.38 -19.99
CA ASN A 206 -19.39 -3.06 -19.83
C ASN A 206 -18.67 -3.16 -21.19
N GLU A 207 -18.24 -2.02 -21.74
CA GLU A 207 -17.57 -1.90 -23.05
C GLU A 207 -16.04 -2.10 -22.98
N THR A 208 -15.51 -2.64 -21.89
CA THR A 208 -14.07 -2.91 -21.78
C THR A 208 -13.61 -3.86 -22.90
N ASP A 209 -12.62 -3.42 -23.65
CA ASP A 209 -11.90 -4.23 -24.65
C ASP A 209 -10.43 -3.86 -24.59
N MET A 210 -9.63 -4.72 -23.96
CA MET A 210 -8.20 -4.46 -23.72
C MET A 210 -7.37 -5.65 -24.16
N LEU A 211 -6.24 -5.37 -24.81
CA LEU A 211 -5.19 -6.31 -25.11
C LEU A 211 -3.97 -5.98 -24.28
N ILE A 212 -3.57 -6.88 -23.41
CA ILE A 212 -2.45 -6.70 -22.47
C ILE A 212 -1.29 -7.55 -22.98
N HIS A 213 -0.22 -6.91 -23.45
CA HIS A 213 0.99 -7.60 -23.88
C HIS A 213 1.85 -7.96 -22.67
N LEU A 214 2.39 -9.18 -22.70
CA LEU A 214 3.28 -9.72 -21.69
C LEU A 214 4.73 -9.64 -22.16
N HIS A 215 5.66 -9.60 -21.20
CA HIS A 215 7.10 -9.67 -21.53
C HIS A 215 7.45 -11.07 -22.04
N THR A 216 8.35 -11.14 -23.03
CA THR A 216 8.86 -12.41 -23.52
C THR A 216 9.78 -13.04 -22.49
N LEU A 217 9.46 -14.26 -22.03
CA LEU A 217 10.31 -15.03 -21.13
C LEU A 217 11.47 -15.63 -21.92
N THR A 218 12.70 -15.25 -21.58
CA THR A 218 13.93 -15.79 -22.23
C THR A 218 14.34 -17.14 -21.64
N ASP A 219 14.00 -17.41 -20.40
CA ASP A 219 14.16 -18.70 -19.72
C ASP A 219 12.88 -19.05 -18.94
N PRO A 220 11.86 -19.65 -19.59
CA PRO A 220 10.58 -19.96 -18.94
C PRO A 220 10.67 -20.93 -17.74
N LYS A 221 11.82 -21.57 -17.53
CA LYS A 221 12.04 -22.44 -16.37
C LYS A 221 12.46 -21.68 -15.11
N LYS A 222 12.92 -20.44 -15.28
CA LYS A 222 13.46 -19.60 -14.19
C LYS A 222 12.78 -18.26 -14.07
N GLN A 223 11.95 -17.90 -15.04
CA GLN A 223 11.29 -16.61 -15.13
C GLN A 223 9.78 -16.81 -15.17
N THR A 224 9.06 -15.86 -14.67
CA THR A 224 7.61 -15.74 -14.77
C THR A 224 7.22 -14.29 -15.00
N ASN A 225 6.12 -14.05 -15.70
CA ASN A 225 5.50 -12.73 -15.84
C ASN A 225 4.57 -12.39 -14.69
N PHE A 226 4.23 -13.37 -13.84
CA PHE A 226 3.19 -13.23 -12.86
C PHE A 226 3.68 -13.54 -11.45
N GLU A 227 3.13 -12.83 -10.49
CA GLU A 227 3.31 -13.10 -9.08
C GLU A 227 1.97 -13.43 -8.43
N ASN A 228 2.00 -14.18 -7.33
CA ASN A 228 0.84 -14.43 -6.51
C ASN A 228 0.96 -13.72 -5.16
N CYS A 229 -0.18 -13.47 -4.52
CA CYS A 229 -0.23 -12.78 -3.22
C CYS A 229 0.35 -13.59 -2.05
N VAL A 230 0.87 -14.79 -2.26
CA VAL A 230 1.42 -15.62 -1.19
C VAL A 230 2.83 -15.17 -0.79
N ALA A 231 3.56 -14.53 -1.70
CA ALA A 231 4.89 -13.99 -1.42
C ALA A 231 4.81 -12.64 -0.71
N ASP A 232 3.97 -11.75 -1.21
CA ASP A 232 3.66 -10.45 -0.61
C ASP A 232 2.16 -10.43 -0.31
N VAL A 233 1.81 -10.47 0.96
CA VAL A 233 0.51 -10.96 1.38
C VAL A 233 -0.54 -9.86 1.46
N ASN A 234 -1.31 -9.70 0.40
CA ASN A 234 -2.68 -9.17 0.53
C ASN A 234 -3.58 -10.28 1.05
N ILE A 235 -4.29 -10.05 2.13
CA ILE A 235 -5.25 -10.99 2.69
C ILE A 235 -6.68 -10.50 2.36
N PRO A 236 -7.50 -11.31 1.68
CA PRO A 236 -7.30 -12.72 1.31
C PRO A 236 -6.31 -12.92 0.15
N VAL A 237 -5.62 -14.04 0.18
CA VAL A 237 -4.61 -14.45 -0.82
C VAL A 237 -5.30 -14.95 -2.12
N GLY A 238 -5.98 -14.09 -2.82
CA GLY A 238 -6.80 -14.44 -3.98
C GLY A 238 -6.35 -13.83 -5.31
N GLU A 239 -5.12 -13.41 -5.44
CA GLU A 239 -4.66 -12.57 -6.53
C GLU A 239 -3.45 -13.17 -7.25
N VAL A 240 -3.48 -13.11 -8.58
CA VAL A 240 -2.33 -13.29 -9.48
C VAL A 240 -2.20 -12.01 -10.28
N PHE A 241 -1.04 -11.38 -10.28
CA PHE A 241 -0.83 -10.08 -10.89
C PHE A 241 0.44 -10.02 -11.73
N THR A 242 0.50 -9.05 -12.64
CA THR A 242 1.65 -8.78 -13.51
C THR A 242 1.81 -7.29 -13.78
N SER A 243 3.02 -6.90 -14.16
CA SER A 243 3.30 -5.59 -14.75
C SER A 243 3.34 -5.75 -16.28
N PRO A 244 2.37 -5.21 -17.03
CA PRO A 244 2.29 -5.37 -18.47
C PRO A 244 3.36 -4.55 -19.21
N VAL A 245 3.61 -4.91 -20.47
CA VAL A 245 4.40 -4.06 -21.38
C VAL A 245 3.59 -2.81 -21.73
N LEU A 246 4.08 -1.65 -21.36
CA LEU A 246 3.46 -0.37 -21.71
C LEU A 246 3.83 0.06 -23.14
N ALA A 247 2.86 0.51 -23.91
CA ALA A 247 3.09 1.04 -25.25
C ALA A 247 4.09 2.21 -25.22
N GLY A 248 5.16 2.13 -26.02
CA GLY A 248 6.22 3.16 -26.11
C GLY A 248 7.40 2.99 -25.15
N THR A 249 7.37 2.05 -24.21
CA THR A 249 8.56 1.59 -23.53
C THR A 249 9.15 0.47 -24.37
N GLY A 250 10.06 0.82 -25.29
CA GLY A 250 10.78 -0.20 -26.06
C GLY A 250 11.44 -1.18 -25.09
N GLY A 251 11.03 -2.44 -25.15
CA GLY A 251 11.65 -3.53 -24.43
C GLY A 251 13.07 -3.80 -24.92
#